data_6ca405f9cd34dc09f8c66657dfa0dd4a
#
_entry.id   6ca405f9cd34dc09f8c66657dfa0dd4a
#
_cell.length_a   1.000
_cell.length_b   1.000
_cell.length_c   1.000
_cell.angle_alpha   90.00
_cell.angle_beta   90.00
_cell.angle_gamma   90.00
#
_symmetry.space_group_name_H-M   'P 1'
#
loop_
_entity.id
_entity.type
_entity.pdbx_description
1 polymer ?
#
loop_
_entity_poly.entity_id
_entity_poly.type
_entity_poly.pdbx_seq_one_letter_code
_entity_poly.pdbx_strand_id
1 'polypeptide(L)'
;IVIPYVHERRQFGEPIGSFQLMQGKLADMYTTLSACRAYVYAVGQALDRGETTRKDAAGAILYAAEKATWMAGEAIQCLGGMGYINETPTGRLWRDAKLYEIGAGTSEIRRWLIGRELFSETG
;
A
#
# COMPACT_ATOMS: atom_id res chain seq x y z
N ILE A 1 10.47 -1.55 9.50
CA ILE A 1 10.86 -0.24 10.10
C ILE A 1 9.92 0.10 11.26
N VAL A 2 8.60 0.19 11.03
CA VAL A 2 7.63 0.64 12.04
C VAL A 2 7.59 -0.28 13.26
N ILE A 3 7.46 -1.59 13.07
CA ILE A 3 7.26 -2.55 14.16
C ILE A 3 8.37 -2.48 15.23
N PRO A 4 9.67 -2.59 14.90
CA PRO A 4 10.69 -2.44 15.92
C PRO A 4 10.67 -1.04 16.59
N TYR A 5 10.47 0.02 15.81
CA TYR A 5 10.44 1.38 16.34
C TYR A 5 9.36 1.58 17.41
N VAL A 6 8.12 1.11 17.17
CA VAL A 6 7.02 1.30 18.12
C VAL A 6 7.19 0.49 19.42
N HIS A 7 8.03 -0.54 19.40
CA HIS A 7 8.45 -1.28 20.60
C HIS A 7 9.54 -0.56 21.39
N GLU A 8 10.45 0.11 20.72
CA GLU A 8 11.61 0.77 21.32
C GLU A 8 11.31 2.18 21.80
N ARG A 9 10.59 2.96 20.99
CA ARG A 9 10.26 4.36 21.29
C ARG A 9 9.28 4.45 22.44
N ARG A 10 9.63 5.22 23.46
CA ARG A 10 8.79 5.44 24.65
C ARG A 10 8.26 6.86 24.70
N GLN A 11 7.02 6.99 25.14
CA GLN A 11 6.36 8.24 25.54
C GLN A 11 5.45 7.94 26.74
N PHE A 12 5.33 8.88 27.66
CA PHE A 12 4.53 8.72 28.87
C PHE A 12 4.88 7.46 29.67
N GLY A 13 6.16 7.04 29.64
CA GLY A 13 6.65 5.87 30.36
C GLY A 13 6.44 4.52 29.65
N GLU A 14 5.71 4.48 28.54
CA GLU A 14 5.35 3.24 27.84
C GLU A 14 5.90 3.20 26.40
N PRO A 15 6.10 2.01 25.80
CA PRO A 15 6.35 1.88 24.37
C PRO A 15 5.16 2.46 23.59
N ILE A 16 5.43 3.22 22.51
CA ILE A 16 4.32 3.87 21.78
C ILE A 16 3.37 2.87 21.11
N GLY A 17 3.84 1.65 20.85
CA GLY A 17 2.99 0.56 20.32
C GLY A 17 1.91 0.07 21.31
N SER A 18 1.98 0.44 22.59
CA SER A 18 0.94 0.12 23.58
C SER A 18 -0.28 1.04 23.50
N PHE A 19 -0.18 2.18 22.85
CA PHE A 19 -1.29 3.13 22.75
C PHE A 19 -2.31 2.72 21.70
N GLN A 20 -3.59 2.81 22.02
CA GLN A 20 -4.69 2.34 21.16
C GLN A 20 -4.70 2.99 19.77
N LEU A 21 -4.40 4.30 19.68
CA LEU A 21 -4.34 4.99 18.38
C LEU A 21 -3.19 4.48 17.51
N MET A 22 -2.07 4.07 18.11
CA MET A 22 -0.98 3.43 17.38
C MET A 22 -1.36 2.01 16.95
N GLN A 23 -1.98 1.25 17.83
CA GLN A 23 -2.48 -0.10 17.52
C GLN A 23 -3.49 -0.07 16.37
N GLY A 24 -4.38 0.92 16.33
CA GLY A 24 -5.29 1.15 15.21
C GLY A 24 -4.56 1.33 13.88
N LYS A 25 -3.54 2.19 13.83
CA LYS A 25 -2.71 2.38 12.63
C LYS A 25 -2.00 1.08 12.18
N LEU A 26 -1.45 0.33 13.13
CA LEU A 26 -0.81 -0.95 12.82
C LEU A 26 -1.81 -1.97 12.27
N ALA A 27 -3.01 -2.03 12.83
CA ALA A 27 -4.09 -2.90 12.36
C ALA A 27 -4.52 -2.55 10.92
N ASP A 28 -4.71 -1.27 10.62
CA ASP A 28 -5.08 -0.79 9.29
C ASP A 28 -3.98 -1.10 8.25
N MET A 29 -2.72 -0.87 8.60
CA MET A 29 -1.58 -1.20 7.72
C MET A 29 -1.48 -2.71 7.48
N TYR A 30 -1.63 -3.53 8.52
CA TYR A 30 -1.60 -5.00 8.39
C TYR A 30 -2.72 -5.53 7.50
N THR A 31 -3.94 -5.06 7.75
CA THR A 31 -5.13 -5.48 6.99
C THR A 31 -5.00 -5.07 5.52
N THR A 32 -4.57 -3.83 5.27
CA THR A 32 -4.33 -3.31 3.91
C THR A 32 -3.26 -4.12 3.18
N LEU A 33 -2.13 -4.42 3.83
CA LEU A 33 -1.07 -5.24 3.25
C LEU A 33 -1.57 -6.64 2.89
N SER A 34 -2.34 -7.25 3.79
CA SER A 34 -2.91 -8.59 3.59
C SER A 34 -3.88 -8.61 2.40
N ALA A 35 -4.75 -7.61 2.27
CA ALA A 35 -5.65 -7.46 1.13
C ALA A 35 -4.89 -7.26 -0.19
N CYS A 36 -3.86 -6.41 -0.20
CA CYS A 36 -3.02 -6.21 -1.39
C CYS A 36 -2.34 -7.51 -1.82
N ARG A 37 -1.75 -8.25 -0.88
CA ARG A 37 -1.10 -9.53 -1.17
C ARG A 37 -2.08 -10.55 -1.74
N ALA A 38 -3.24 -10.69 -1.14
CA ALA A 38 -4.27 -11.63 -1.60
C ALA A 38 -4.70 -11.31 -3.04
N TYR A 39 -4.94 -10.04 -3.35
CA TYR A 39 -5.35 -9.61 -4.69
C TYR A 39 -4.24 -9.83 -5.72
N VAL A 40 -3.02 -9.36 -5.44
CA VAL A 40 -1.88 -9.50 -6.36
C VAL A 40 -1.56 -10.98 -6.61
N TYR A 41 -1.56 -11.82 -5.58
CA TYR A 41 -1.27 -13.24 -5.74
C TYR A 41 -2.39 -13.99 -6.49
N ALA A 42 -3.65 -13.64 -6.24
CA ALA A 42 -4.78 -14.23 -7.00
C ALA A 42 -4.66 -13.92 -8.50
N VAL A 43 -4.35 -12.68 -8.85
CA VAL A 43 -4.13 -12.27 -10.26
C VAL A 43 -2.89 -12.94 -10.85
N GLY A 44 -1.78 -13.04 -10.09
CA GLY A 44 -0.58 -13.74 -10.51
C GLY A 44 -0.83 -15.22 -10.83
N GLN A 45 -1.54 -15.92 -9.93
CA GLN A 45 -1.92 -17.32 -10.14
C GLN A 45 -2.86 -17.50 -11.35
N ALA A 46 -3.80 -16.57 -11.56
CA ALA A 46 -4.65 -16.58 -12.75
C ALA A 46 -3.82 -16.37 -14.03
N LEU A 47 -2.80 -15.48 -13.98
CA LEU A 47 -1.88 -15.28 -15.10
C LEU A 47 -1.13 -16.57 -15.45
N ASP A 48 -0.61 -17.29 -14.45
CA ASP A 48 0.09 -18.57 -14.66
C ASP A 48 -0.79 -19.63 -15.34
N ARG A 49 -2.12 -19.57 -15.13
CA ARG A 49 -3.11 -20.44 -15.78
C ARG A 49 -3.63 -19.89 -17.12
N GLY A 50 -3.20 -18.71 -17.55
CA GLY A 50 -3.71 -18.05 -18.75
C GLY A 50 -5.14 -17.48 -18.62
N GLU A 51 -5.62 -17.27 -17.40
CA GLU A 51 -7.00 -16.82 -17.10
C GLU A 51 -7.10 -15.32 -16.76
N THR A 52 -5.96 -14.61 -16.68
CA THR A 52 -5.94 -13.18 -16.32
C THR A 52 -6.43 -12.30 -17.47
N THR A 53 -7.28 -11.33 -17.16
CA THR A 53 -7.67 -10.26 -18.07
C THR A 53 -6.84 -8.99 -17.82
N ARG A 54 -6.88 -8.07 -18.81
CA ARG A 54 -6.17 -6.77 -18.64
C ARG A 54 -6.76 -5.95 -17.52
N LYS A 55 -8.10 -5.99 -17.32
CA LYS A 55 -8.75 -5.26 -16.21
C LYS A 55 -8.36 -5.81 -14.84
N ASP A 56 -8.19 -7.14 -14.72
CA ASP A 56 -7.76 -7.76 -13.46
C ASP A 56 -6.33 -7.35 -13.09
N ALA A 57 -5.41 -7.43 -14.05
CA ALA A 57 -4.03 -6.98 -13.86
C ALA A 57 -3.96 -5.48 -13.52
N ALA A 58 -4.71 -4.64 -14.24
CA ALA A 58 -4.79 -3.21 -13.98
C ALA A 58 -5.38 -2.92 -12.59
N GLY A 59 -6.39 -3.68 -12.16
CA GLY A 59 -7.03 -3.55 -10.85
C GLY A 59 -6.09 -3.89 -9.71
N ALA A 60 -5.32 -4.97 -9.83
CA ALA A 60 -4.34 -5.36 -8.83
C ALA A 60 -3.25 -4.29 -8.64
N ILE A 61 -2.70 -3.77 -9.74
CA ILE A 61 -1.70 -2.70 -9.70
C ILE A 61 -2.29 -1.41 -9.16
N LEU A 62 -3.47 -1.00 -9.61
CA LEU A 62 -4.15 0.21 -9.16
C LEU A 62 -4.34 0.20 -7.63
N TYR A 63 -4.92 -0.88 -7.13
CA TYR A 63 -5.19 -1.01 -5.70
C TYR A 63 -3.91 -1.06 -4.87
N ALA A 64 -2.97 -1.94 -5.24
CA ALA A 64 -1.74 -2.12 -4.47
C ALA A 64 -0.84 -0.87 -4.49
N ALA A 65 -0.74 -0.15 -5.61
CA ALA A 65 0.05 1.08 -5.71
C ALA A 65 -0.49 2.18 -4.81
N GLU A 66 -1.79 2.47 -4.87
CA GLU A 66 -2.40 3.50 -4.01
C GLU A 66 -2.31 3.14 -2.53
N LYS A 67 -2.50 1.86 -2.19
CA LYS A 67 -2.39 1.39 -0.81
C LYS A 67 -0.95 1.38 -0.30
N ALA A 68 0.04 1.12 -1.15
CA ALA A 68 1.44 1.22 -0.78
C ALA A 68 1.85 2.66 -0.44
N THR A 69 1.41 3.64 -1.24
CA THR A 69 1.65 5.07 -0.95
C THR A 69 0.99 5.49 0.36
N TRP A 70 -0.26 5.11 0.57
CA TRP A 70 -0.95 5.39 1.83
C TRP A 70 -0.21 4.78 3.03
N MET A 71 0.14 3.50 2.94
CA MET A 71 0.83 2.77 4.01
C MET A 71 2.20 3.39 4.35
N ALA A 72 2.96 3.79 3.33
CA ALA A 72 4.25 4.46 3.54
C ALA A 72 4.10 5.81 4.23
N GLY A 73 3.02 6.55 3.93
CA GLY A 73 2.66 7.78 4.65
C GLY A 73 2.30 7.52 6.11
N GLU A 74 1.50 6.48 6.39
CA GLU A 74 1.20 6.05 7.75
C GLU A 74 2.45 5.60 8.53
N ALA A 75 3.39 4.95 7.85
CA ALA A 75 4.68 4.58 8.43
C ALA A 75 5.49 5.82 8.86
N ILE A 76 5.55 6.85 8.02
CA ILE A 76 6.16 8.15 8.38
C ILE A 76 5.49 8.73 9.63
N GLN A 77 4.16 8.72 9.66
CA GLN A 77 3.39 9.23 10.79
C GLN A 77 3.66 8.46 12.08
N CYS A 78 3.77 7.13 12.02
CA CYS A 78 4.10 6.30 13.18
C CYS A 78 5.49 6.60 13.76
N LEU A 79 6.45 6.96 12.92
CA LEU A 79 7.80 7.30 13.33
C LEU A 79 7.93 8.77 13.80
N GLY A 80 6.95 9.61 13.55
CA GLY A 80 6.98 11.02 13.90
C GLY A 80 8.19 11.74 13.26
N GLY A 81 8.94 12.52 14.04
CA GLY A 81 10.13 13.23 13.54
C GLY A 81 11.17 12.32 12.91
N MET A 82 11.33 11.09 13.40
CA MET A 82 12.24 10.09 12.81
C MET A 82 11.77 9.65 11.41
N GLY A 83 10.47 9.65 11.14
CA GLY A 83 9.94 9.35 9.81
C GLY A 83 10.15 10.48 8.80
N TYR A 84 10.27 11.71 9.29
CA TYR A 84 10.47 12.91 8.48
C TYR A 84 11.90 13.05 7.95
N ILE A 85 12.92 12.68 8.75
CA ILE A 85 14.32 12.90 8.40
C ILE A 85 14.80 11.91 7.31
N ASN A 86 15.81 12.32 6.54
CA ASN A 86 16.32 11.51 5.42
C ASN A 86 17.15 10.29 5.84
N GLU A 87 17.65 10.27 7.06
CA GLU A 87 18.39 9.14 7.64
C GLU A 87 17.52 7.89 7.82
N THR A 88 16.20 8.07 7.96
CA THR A 88 15.24 6.98 8.00
C THR A 88 14.66 6.74 6.59
N PRO A 89 14.63 5.49 6.10
CA PRO A 89 14.28 5.21 4.69
C PRO A 89 12.79 5.39 4.36
N THR A 90 11.94 5.72 5.33
CA THR A 90 10.48 5.85 5.13
C THR A 90 10.10 6.91 4.10
N GLY A 91 10.76 8.06 4.09
CA GLY A 91 10.52 9.11 3.08
C GLY A 91 10.89 8.67 1.67
N ARG A 92 11.98 7.91 1.50
CA ARG A 92 12.34 7.30 0.22
C ARG A 92 11.30 6.27 -0.20
N LEU A 93 10.92 5.37 0.67
CA LEU A 93 9.91 4.34 0.39
C LEU A 93 8.56 4.95 0.01
N TRP A 94 8.20 6.08 0.60
CA TRP A 94 6.98 6.80 0.21
C TRP A 94 7.06 7.34 -1.22
N ARG A 95 8.18 7.96 -1.61
CA ARG A 95 8.40 8.44 -2.98
C ARG A 95 8.44 7.28 -3.98
N ASP A 96 9.12 6.18 -3.62
CA ASP A 96 9.20 4.97 -4.46
C ASP A 96 7.81 4.35 -4.65
N ALA A 97 7.00 4.27 -3.59
CA ALA A 97 5.62 3.80 -3.68
C ALA A 97 4.78 4.70 -4.61
N LYS A 98 4.93 6.02 -4.52
CA LYS A 98 4.21 6.97 -5.38
C LYS A 98 4.52 6.79 -6.87
N LEU A 99 5.73 6.35 -7.19
CA LEU A 99 6.11 6.07 -8.58
C LEU A 99 5.20 5.02 -9.22
N TYR A 100 4.73 4.02 -8.47
CA TYR A 100 3.82 2.99 -8.99
C TYR A 100 2.42 3.49 -9.33
N GLU A 101 2.02 4.65 -8.84
CA GLU A 101 0.80 5.32 -9.26
C GLU A 101 0.95 6.12 -10.56
N ILE A 102 2.19 6.43 -10.95
CA ILE A 102 2.55 7.31 -12.07
C ILE A 102 3.13 6.50 -13.23
N GLY A 103 4.10 5.63 -12.93
CA GLY A 103 4.87 4.87 -13.92
C GLY A 103 4.08 3.71 -14.56
N ALA A 104 4.46 3.36 -15.78
CA ALA A 104 3.89 2.23 -16.55
C ALA A 104 2.35 2.26 -16.66
N GLY A 105 1.80 3.44 -16.83
CA GLY A 105 0.36 3.73 -16.82
C GLY A 105 -0.08 4.28 -15.47
N THR A 106 -0.59 5.52 -15.49
CA THR A 106 -1.04 6.20 -14.27
C THR A 106 -2.26 5.52 -13.65
N SER A 107 -2.54 5.80 -12.39
CA SER A 107 -3.76 5.35 -11.71
C SER A 107 -5.04 5.73 -12.49
N GLU A 108 -5.06 6.92 -13.12
CA GLU A 108 -6.17 7.38 -13.95
C GLU A 108 -6.33 6.53 -15.21
N ILE A 109 -5.23 6.21 -15.90
CA ILE A 109 -5.26 5.35 -17.10
C ILE A 109 -5.72 3.93 -16.74
N ARG A 110 -5.31 3.40 -15.60
CA ARG A 110 -5.79 2.09 -15.13
C ARG A 110 -7.29 2.09 -14.85
N ARG A 111 -7.81 3.14 -14.21
CA ARG A 111 -9.25 3.33 -13.99
C ARG A 111 -10.03 3.42 -15.30
N TRP A 112 -9.53 4.20 -16.23
CA TRP A 112 -10.15 4.31 -17.57
C TRP A 112 -10.18 2.95 -18.28
N LEU A 113 -9.08 2.20 -18.29
CA LEU A 113 -9.00 0.88 -18.91
C LEU A 113 -10.01 -0.09 -18.28
N ILE A 114 -10.05 -0.18 -16.96
CA ILE A 114 -10.97 -1.06 -16.23
C ILE A 114 -12.42 -0.70 -16.55
N GLY A 115 -12.77 0.57 -16.44
CA GLY A 115 -14.14 1.05 -16.69
C GLY A 115 -14.58 0.79 -18.13
N ARG A 116 -13.69 1.02 -19.10
CA ARG A 116 -13.96 0.76 -20.53
C ARG A 116 -14.21 -0.73 -20.79
N GLU A 117 -13.36 -1.62 -20.25
CA GLU A 117 -13.52 -3.06 -20.45
C GLU A 117 -14.80 -3.58 -19.80
N LEU A 118 -15.09 -3.17 -18.56
CA LEU A 118 -16.33 -3.51 -17.88
C LEU A 118 -17.56 -3.06 -18.68
N PHE A 119 -17.57 -1.83 -19.20
CA PHE A 119 -18.68 -1.32 -20.03
C PHE A 119 -18.84 -2.15 -21.32
N SER A 120 -17.74 -2.51 -21.97
CA SER A 120 -17.74 -3.31 -23.20
C SER A 120 -18.25 -4.75 -22.99
N GLU A 121 -18.02 -5.33 -21.79
CA GLU A 121 -18.43 -6.70 -21.47
C GLU A 121 -19.89 -6.81 -21.00
N THR A 122 -20.49 -5.71 -20.55
CA THR A 122 -21.83 -5.70 -19.95
C THR A 122 -22.93 -5.08 -20.83
N GLY A 123 -22.57 -4.66 -22.03
CA GLY A 123 -23.47 -4.01 -23.03
C GLY A 123 -24.09 -4.94 -24.01
#